data_3e59541ca53590c82428f495eb747330
#
_entry.id   3e59541ca53590c82428f495eb747330
#
_cell.length_a   1.000
_cell.length_b   1.000
_cell.length_c   1.000
_cell.angle_alpha   90.00
_cell.angle_beta   90.00
_cell.angle_gamma   90.00
#
_symmetry.space_group_name_H-M   'P 1'
#
loop_
_entity.id
_entity.type
_entity.pdbx_description
1 polymer ?
#
loop_
_entity_poly.entity_id
_entity_poly.type
_entity_poly.pdbx_seq_one_letter_code
_entity_poly.pdbx_strand_id
1 'polypeptide(L)'
;MKIHQGQILLNNELCEIFECSPQGGMRRSHETNSLILVSNHVKSIYDDKWKGDILHYTGMGSKGDQSLSFMQNRTLSESGSSNVEIHLFEVFEEKEYFYQGQVKLKSKPYQERQTDENGDSRSVWMFPLELINNSPARIDFKTIESLGSVKKKKTSKIAPNRLKEMVENQPKSTPSKRTTTSETYERDEKVVRYALLRSDGFCELCDKPAPFKKKDGSPFLEVHHIDFLSNGGDDSIDNVSA
;
A
#
# COMPACT_ATOMS: atom_id res chain seq x y z
N MET A 1 9.15 -0.90 25.58
CA MET A 1 9.79 -0.14 24.46
C MET A 1 8.73 0.78 23.86
N LYS A 2 9.02 2.08 23.60
CA LYS A 2 8.04 2.98 22.95
C LYS A 2 8.20 2.84 21.45
N ILE A 3 7.14 2.40 20.76
CA ILE A 3 7.08 2.42 19.30
C ILE A 3 6.56 3.77 18.82
N HIS A 4 6.98 4.22 17.64
CA HIS A 4 6.56 5.48 17.03
C HIS A 4 5.94 5.24 15.65
N GLN A 5 5.04 6.12 15.27
CA GLN A 5 4.37 6.07 13.97
C GLN A 5 5.40 6.08 12.82
N GLY A 6 5.19 5.22 11.83
CA GLY A 6 6.12 5.03 10.72
C GLY A 6 7.24 4.02 10.97
N GLN A 7 7.37 3.50 12.18
CA GLN A 7 8.35 2.44 12.49
C GLN A 7 7.95 1.13 11.82
N ILE A 8 8.93 0.44 11.26
CA ILE A 8 8.79 -0.91 10.72
C ILE A 8 9.30 -1.90 11.77
N LEU A 9 8.52 -2.93 12.04
CA LEU A 9 8.86 -4.03 12.94
C LEU A 9 8.82 -5.35 12.19
N LEU A 10 9.67 -6.28 12.58
CA LEU A 10 9.52 -7.68 12.24
C LEU A 10 8.43 -8.33 13.09
N ASN A 11 7.89 -9.48 12.67
CA ASN A 11 6.79 -10.14 13.36
C ASN A 11 7.16 -10.57 14.80
N ASN A 12 8.38 -11.02 15.04
CA ASN A 12 8.87 -11.38 16.37
C ASN A 12 8.94 -10.15 17.29
N GLU A 13 9.44 -9.01 16.80
CA GLU A 13 9.52 -7.76 17.56
C GLU A 13 8.13 -7.25 17.94
N LEU A 14 7.17 -7.32 16.99
CA LEU A 14 5.77 -6.99 17.24
C LEU A 14 5.18 -7.89 18.33
N CYS A 15 5.44 -9.21 18.26
CA CYS A 15 4.94 -10.17 19.22
C CYS A 15 5.57 -9.98 20.62
N GLU A 16 6.85 -9.63 20.69
CA GLU A 16 7.54 -9.34 21.96
C GLU A 16 6.99 -8.07 22.63
N ILE A 17 6.78 -6.99 21.82
CA ILE A 17 6.28 -5.71 22.35
C ILE A 17 4.85 -5.85 22.88
N PHE A 18 3.99 -6.55 22.16
CA PHE A 18 2.56 -6.63 22.48
C PHE A 18 2.13 -7.94 23.16
N GLU A 19 3.06 -8.86 23.37
CA GLU A 19 2.78 -10.18 23.94
C GLU A 19 1.56 -10.85 23.28
N CYS A 20 1.54 -10.86 21.94
CA CYS A 20 0.42 -11.33 21.16
C CYS A 20 0.78 -12.53 20.24
N SER A 21 -0.25 -13.18 19.70
CA SER A 21 -0.08 -14.28 18.73
C SER A 21 0.72 -13.81 17.49
N PRO A 22 1.63 -14.65 16.94
CA PRO A 22 2.37 -14.32 15.71
C PRO A 22 1.52 -14.40 14.45
N GLN A 23 0.26 -14.82 14.54
CA GLN A 23 -0.62 -15.05 13.39
C GLN A 23 -1.95 -14.33 13.54
N GLY A 24 -2.58 -14.08 12.37
CA GLY A 24 -3.89 -13.45 12.27
C GLY A 24 -3.84 -11.95 11.98
N GLY A 25 -4.92 -11.45 11.39
CA GLY A 25 -5.14 -10.02 11.11
C GLY A 25 -5.60 -9.24 12.34
N MET A 26 -6.21 -9.91 13.30
CA MET A 26 -6.61 -9.35 14.60
C MET A 26 -6.00 -10.21 15.71
N ARG A 27 -5.14 -9.61 16.55
CA ARG A 27 -4.37 -10.31 17.59
C ARG A 27 -4.63 -9.67 18.94
N ARG A 28 -5.36 -10.37 19.79
CA ARG A 28 -5.66 -9.91 21.17
C ARG A 28 -4.51 -10.30 22.10
N SER A 29 -4.01 -9.33 22.83
CA SER A 29 -3.15 -9.55 23.99
C SER A 29 -3.90 -9.20 25.27
N HIS A 30 -3.95 -10.12 26.21
CA HIS A 30 -4.51 -9.89 27.54
C HIS A 30 -3.46 -9.29 28.48
N GLU A 31 -2.19 -9.59 28.26
CA GLU A 31 -1.07 -9.10 29.06
C GLU A 31 -0.89 -7.58 28.89
N THR A 32 -0.86 -7.10 27.67
CA THR A 32 -0.75 -5.66 27.38
C THR A 32 -2.10 -4.97 27.24
N ASN A 33 -3.20 -5.70 27.45
CA ASN A 33 -4.58 -5.22 27.24
C ASN A 33 -4.78 -4.53 25.88
N SER A 34 -4.20 -5.06 24.82
CA SER A 34 -4.23 -4.48 23.49
C SER A 34 -4.87 -5.39 22.44
N LEU A 35 -5.36 -4.80 21.36
CA LEU A 35 -5.78 -5.47 20.13
C LEU A 35 -4.96 -4.95 18.98
N ILE A 36 -4.17 -5.83 18.36
CA ILE A 36 -3.34 -5.51 17.22
C ILE A 36 -4.11 -5.83 15.95
N LEU A 37 -4.28 -4.84 15.08
CA LEU A 37 -4.88 -4.96 13.77
C LEU A 37 -3.78 -4.94 12.71
N VAL A 38 -3.79 -5.92 11.83
CA VAL A 38 -2.85 -6.05 10.73
C VAL A 38 -3.60 -5.98 9.40
N SER A 39 -3.47 -4.87 8.70
CA SER A 39 -3.96 -4.71 7.32
C SER A 39 -2.86 -5.15 6.35
N ASN A 40 -3.00 -6.34 5.77
CA ASN A 40 -1.98 -6.93 4.90
C ASN A 40 -2.33 -6.70 3.42
N HIS A 41 -1.60 -5.83 2.73
CA HIS A 41 -1.83 -5.50 1.33
C HIS A 41 -1.18 -6.48 0.35
N VAL A 42 -0.31 -7.39 0.84
CA VAL A 42 0.43 -8.35 0.01
C VAL A 42 -0.33 -9.66 -0.16
N LYS A 43 -0.86 -10.21 0.96
CA LYS A 43 -1.43 -11.57 0.99
C LYS A 43 -2.90 -11.62 1.43
N SER A 44 -3.52 -10.48 1.73
CA SER A 44 -4.88 -10.47 2.27
C SER A 44 -5.93 -10.87 1.24
N ILE A 45 -6.94 -11.60 1.74
CA ILE A 45 -8.24 -11.78 1.09
C ILE A 45 -9.24 -10.67 1.48
N TYR A 46 -8.85 -9.82 2.43
CA TYR A 46 -9.64 -8.71 2.94
C TYR A 46 -9.34 -7.43 2.17
N ASP A 47 -10.36 -6.64 1.94
CA ASP A 47 -10.30 -5.41 1.13
C ASP A 47 -10.35 -4.17 2.03
N ASP A 48 -9.31 -4.03 2.87
CA ASP A 48 -9.16 -2.86 3.73
C ASP A 48 -8.84 -1.63 2.90
N LYS A 49 -9.56 -0.53 3.13
CA LYS A 49 -9.45 0.68 2.33
C LYS A 49 -9.42 1.95 3.16
N TRP A 50 -8.48 2.81 2.87
CA TRP A 50 -8.51 4.19 3.35
C TRP A 50 -9.46 5.03 2.50
N LYS A 51 -10.40 5.72 3.17
CA LYS A 51 -11.25 6.76 2.59
C LYS A 51 -10.99 8.06 3.36
N GLY A 52 -10.15 8.92 2.79
CA GLY A 52 -9.56 10.03 3.55
C GLY A 52 -8.70 9.49 4.70
N ASP A 53 -8.92 9.97 5.89
CA ASP A 53 -8.17 9.59 7.10
C ASP A 53 -8.85 8.44 7.88
N ILE A 54 -9.86 7.79 7.30
CA ILE A 54 -10.58 6.68 7.91
C ILE A 54 -10.23 5.39 7.21
N LEU A 55 -9.70 4.41 7.95
CA LEU A 55 -9.51 3.05 7.46
C LEU A 55 -10.80 2.25 7.64
N HIS A 56 -11.36 1.77 6.56
CA HIS A 56 -12.41 0.76 6.58
C HIS A 56 -11.77 -0.62 6.65
N TYR A 57 -11.64 -1.14 7.87
CA TYR A 57 -10.97 -2.39 8.18
C TYR A 57 -11.97 -3.55 8.13
N THR A 58 -11.63 -4.63 7.45
CA THR A 58 -12.48 -5.81 7.33
C THR A 58 -12.33 -6.73 8.54
N GLY A 59 -13.42 -7.14 9.13
CA GLY A 59 -13.47 -8.06 10.26
C GLY A 59 -12.87 -9.43 9.95
N MET A 60 -12.63 -10.21 11.00
CA MET A 60 -12.10 -11.56 10.86
C MET A 60 -13.20 -12.59 10.51
N GLY A 61 -12.77 -13.64 9.82
CA GLY A 61 -13.56 -14.72 9.27
C GLY A 61 -13.23 -14.89 7.79
N SER A 62 -12.65 -16.03 7.40
CA SER A 62 -12.16 -16.27 6.02
C SER A 62 -13.21 -16.91 5.13
N LYS A 63 -14.19 -17.61 5.69
CA LYS A 63 -15.22 -18.38 4.96
C LYS A 63 -16.62 -17.96 5.37
N GLY A 64 -17.52 -17.87 4.39
CA GLY A 64 -18.93 -17.52 4.59
C GLY A 64 -19.12 -16.13 5.20
N ASP A 65 -20.34 -15.82 5.61
CA ASP A 65 -20.72 -14.58 6.23
C ASP A 65 -20.05 -14.40 7.60
N GLN A 66 -19.52 -13.19 7.85
CA GLN A 66 -18.88 -12.87 9.13
C GLN A 66 -19.93 -12.57 10.21
N SER A 67 -19.61 -12.93 11.46
CA SER A 67 -20.39 -12.56 12.63
C SER A 67 -19.70 -11.43 13.41
N LEU A 68 -20.46 -10.42 13.83
CA LEU A 68 -19.94 -9.33 14.66
C LEU A 68 -19.53 -9.84 16.04
N SER A 69 -20.21 -10.85 16.56
CA SER A 69 -19.91 -11.47 17.87
C SER A 69 -18.75 -12.46 17.83
N PHE A 70 -18.15 -12.71 16.64
CA PHE A 70 -17.08 -13.67 16.50
C PHE A 70 -15.75 -13.11 16.99
N MET A 71 -15.16 -13.73 18.03
CA MET A 71 -13.81 -13.46 18.54
C MET A 71 -13.47 -11.94 18.61
N GLN A 72 -12.42 -11.51 17.89
CA GLN A 72 -11.93 -10.12 17.94
C GLN A 72 -12.81 -9.11 17.19
N ASN A 73 -13.74 -9.55 16.34
CA ASN A 73 -14.79 -8.68 15.81
C ASN A 73 -15.61 -8.08 16.96
N ARG A 74 -15.97 -8.90 17.96
CA ARG A 74 -16.65 -8.46 19.16
C ARG A 74 -15.78 -7.49 19.96
N THR A 75 -14.53 -7.85 20.22
CA THR A 75 -13.58 -6.99 20.95
C THR A 75 -13.47 -5.61 20.31
N LEU A 76 -13.33 -5.57 18.96
CA LEU A 76 -13.22 -4.31 18.24
C LEU A 76 -14.54 -3.54 18.25
N SER A 77 -15.69 -4.21 18.10
CA SER A 77 -17.00 -3.54 18.11
C SER A 77 -17.34 -2.91 19.47
N GLU A 78 -16.89 -3.53 20.56
CA GLU A 78 -17.12 -3.09 21.94
C GLU A 78 -15.99 -2.18 22.48
N SER A 79 -14.97 -1.87 21.66
CA SER A 79 -13.77 -1.14 22.10
C SER A 79 -14.05 0.27 22.61
N GLY A 80 -15.11 0.92 22.13
CA GLY A 80 -15.51 2.24 22.61
C GLY A 80 -15.98 2.29 24.08
N SER A 81 -16.34 1.14 24.67
CA SER A 81 -16.75 0.97 26.06
C SER A 81 -15.76 0.17 26.90
N SER A 82 -14.63 -0.19 26.35
CA SER A 82 -13.56 -0.95 27.01
C SER A 82 -12.26 -0.15 27.04
N ASN A 83 -11.34 -0.55 27.93
CA ASN A 83 -10.00 0.04 28.04
C ASN A 83 -8.98 -0.66 27.13
N VAL A 84 -9.42 -1.40 26.10
CA VAL A 84 -8.53 -2.08 25.18
C VAL A 84 -7.88 -1.08 24.22
N GLU A 85 -6.57 -1.01 24.22
CA GLU A 85 -5.82 -0.21 23.25
C GLU A 85 -5.76 -0.91 21.91
N ILE A 86 -6.08 -0.20 20.83
CA ILE A 86 -6.08 -0.77 19.48
C ILE A 86 -4.93 -0.17 18.68
N HIS A 87 -4.05 -1.03 18.19
CA HIS A 87 -2.88 -0.65 17.42
C HIS A 87 -3.00 -1.14 15.98
N LEU A 88 -2.77 -0.23 15.02
CA LEU A 88 -2.84 -0.53 13.59
C LEU A 88 -1.46 -0.69 12.99
N PHE A 89 -1.28 -1.81 12.30
CA PHE A 89 -0.13 -2.08 11.44
C PHE A 89 -0.60 -2.33 10.01
N GLU A 90 0.19 -1.87 9.04
CA GLU A 90 0.02 -2.20 7.64
C GLU A 90 1.22 -2.99 7.13
N VAL A 91 0.98 -3.94 6.23
CA VAL A 91 2.02 -4.76 5.61
C VAL A 91 2.02 -4.49 4.12
N PHE A 92 3.08 -3.87 3.62
CA PHE A 92 3.31 -3.56 2.20
C PHE A 92 4.35 -4.50 1.58
N GLU A 93 5.27 -5.01 2.41
CA GLU A 93 6.27 -6.02 2.10
C GLU A 93 6.16 -7.17 3.08
N GLU A 94 6.48 -8.42 2.62
CA GLU A 94 6.34 -9.59 3.47
C GLU A 94 7.22 -9.48 4.71
N LYS A 95 6.63 -9.76 5.88
CA LYS A 95 7.27 -9.76 7.21
C LYS A 95 7.57 -8.36 7.78
N GLU A 96 7.28 -7.29 7.08
CA GLU A 96 7.47 -5.91 7.54
C GLU A 96 6.13 -5.32 7.99
N TYR A 97 6.06 -4.97 9.27
CA TYR A 97 4.87 -4.44 9.92
C TYR A 97 5.06 -2.95 10.17
N PHE A 98 4.48 -2.13 9.31
CA PHE A 98 4.54 -0.68 9.37
C PHE A 98 3.52 -0.15 10.38
N TYR A 99 3.99 0.46 11.47
CA TYR A 99 3.12 0.96 12.53
C TYR A 99 2.44 2.27 12.14
N GLN A 100 1.12 2.24 12.04
CA GLN A 100 0.31 3.44 11.76
C GLN A 100 -0.01 4.25 13.01
N GLY A 101 -0.10 3.62 14.18
CA GLY A 101 -0.46 4.28 15.42
C GLY A 101 -1.61 3.59 16.15
N GLN A 102 -2.06 4.20 17.23
CA GLN A 102 -3.29 3.80 17.91
C GLN A 102 -4.51 4.29 17.13
N VAL A 103 -5.54 3.44 17.07
CA VAL A 103 -6.81 3.73 16.39
C VAL A 103 -7.99 3.53 17.31
N LYS A 104 -9.12 4.15 16.95
CA LYS A 104 -10.41 3.92 17.58
C LYS A 104 -11.51 3.81 16.51
N LEU A 105 -12.65 3.25 16.89
CA LEU A 105 -13.83 3.27 16.03
C LEU A 105 -14.29 4.71 15.82
N LYS A 106 -14.42 5.11 14.55
CA LYS A 106 -15.01 6.40 14.15
C LYS A 106 -16.53 6.37 14.18
N SER A 107 -17.10 5.24 13.82
CA SER A 107 -18.55 5.01 13.74
C SER A 107 -18.87 3.53 13.95
N LYS A 108 -20.17 3.21 14.05
CA LYS A 108 -20.62 1.83 14.19
C LYS A 108 -20.15 0.98 13.01
N PRO A 109 -19.74 -0.28 13.26
CA PRO A 109 -19.47 -1.23 12.19
C PRO A 109 -20.69 -1.41 11.28
N TYR A 110 -20.44 -1.68 10.00
CA TYR A 110 -21.47 -1.92 8.99
C TYR A 110 -21.12 -3.13 8.14
N GLN A 111 -22.08 -3.66 7.39
CA GLN A 111 -21.85 -4.80 6.50
C GLN A 111 -21.59 -4.33 5.06
N GLU A 112 -20.69 -5.07 4.39
CA GLU A 112 -20.38 -4.93 2.97
C GLU A 112 -20.26 -6.31 2.34
N ARG A 113 -20.47 -6.42 1.03
CA ARG A 113 -20.24 -7.65 0.28
C ARG A 113 -18.81 -7.66 -0.24
N GLN A 114 -18.09 -8.73 0.07
CA GLN A 114 -16.75 -9.00 -0.46
C GLN A 114 -16.66 -10.45 -0.94
N THR A 115 -15.65 -10.79 -1.71
CA THR A 115 -15.37 -12.16 -2.08
C THR A 115 -14.49 -12.85 -1.04
N ASP A 116 -14.73 -14.14 -0.80
CA ASP A 116 -13.86 -14.96 0.04
C ASP A 116 -12.64 -15.52 -0.75
N GLU A 117 -11.88 -16.41 -0.11
CA GLU A 117 -10.71 -17.04 -0.72
C GLU A 117 -11.02 -17.92 -1.94
N ASN A 118 -12.27 -18.42 -2.06
CA ASN A 118 -12.74 -19.20 -3.19
C ASN A 118 -13.34 -18.32 -4.30
N GLY A 119 -13.53 -17.02 -4.03
CA GLY A 119 -14.19 -16.07 -4.90
C GLY A 119 -15.72 -16.03 -4.73
N ASP A 120 -16.25 -16.65 -3.69
CA ASP A 120 -17.67 -16.61 -3.38
C ASP A 120 -18.05 -15.31 -2.66
N SER A 121 -19.18 -14.72 -3.04
CA SER A 121 -19.65 -13.48 -2.44
C SER A 121 -20.21 -13.72 -1.04
N ARG A 122 -19.72 -12.97 -0.06
CA ARG A 122 -20.10 -13.07 1.36
C ARG A 122 -20.33 -11.71 1.99
N SER A 123 -21.04 -11.68 3.10
CA SER A 123 -21.21 -10.50 3.93
C SER A 123 -20.06 -10.40 4.95
N VAL A 124 -19.39 -9.26 4.97
CA VAL A 124 -18.30 -8.96 5.91
C VAL A 124 -18.65 -7.77 6.78
N TRP A 125 -18.05 -7.70 7.97
CA TRP A 125 -18.16 -6.54 8.83
C TRP A 125 -16.99 -5.59 8.58
N MET A 126 -17.34 -4.33 8.30
CA MET A 126 -16.39 -3.24 8.11
C MET A 126 -16.34 -2.38 9.36
N PHE A 127 -15.14 -2.11 9.84
CA PHE A 127 -14.88 -1.30 11.01
C PHE A 127 -14.24 0.02 10.57
N PRO A 128 -14.98 1.16 10.58
CA PRO A 128 -14.39 2.46 10.29
C PRO A 128 -13.49 2.91 11.44
N LEU A 129 -12.20 3.01 11.19
CA LEU A 129 -11.17 3.33 12.17
C LEU A 129 -10.54 4.68 11.86
N GLU A 130 -10.34 5.50 12.89
CA GLU A 130 -9.53 6.72 12.80
C GLU A 130 -8.33 6.62 13.73
N LEU A 131 -7.23 7.26 13.35
CA LEU A 131 -6.05 7.37 14.19
C LEU A 131 -6.31 8.33 15.35
N ILE A 132 -5.78 7.97 16.53
CA ILE A 132 -5.83 8.84 17.70
C ILE A 132 -4.67 9.84 17.59
N ASN A 133 -5.00 11.14 17.51
CA ASN A 133 -4.07 12.28 17.53
C ASN A 133 -3.12 12.41 16.31
N ASN A 134 -3.26 11.59 15.28
CA ASN A 134 -2.37 11.60 14.12
C ASN A 134 -3.14 11.44 12.80
N SER A 135 -2.54 11.89 11.71
CA SER A 135 -2.92 11.49 10.36
C SER A 135 -2.17 10.21 9.96
N PRO A 136 -2.64 9.46 8.94
CA PRO A 136 -1.91 8.30 8.43
C PRO A 136 -0.45 8.63 8.10
N ALA A 137 0.47 7.76 8.53
CA ALA A 137 1.88 7.92 8.22
C ALA A 137 2.10 7.92 6.70
N ARG A 138 3.03 8.75 6.26
CA ARG A 138 3.43 8.77 4.85
C ARG A 138 4.24 7.52 4.54
N ILE A 139 3.99 6.95 3.38
CA ILE A 139 4.65 5.74 2.89
C ILE A 139 5.54 6.14 1.73
N ASP A 140 6.71 5.50 1.61
CA ASP A 140 7.57 5.69 0.46
C ASP A 140 6.83 5.34 -0.83
N PHE A 141 6.97 6.17 -1.85
CA PHE A 141 6.36 5.94 -3.15
C PHE A 141 6.82 4.62 -3.77
N LYS A 142 8.10 4.26 -3.63
CA LYS A 142 8.66 3.00 -4.14
C LYS A 142 7.97 1.78 -3.52
N THR A 143 7.61 1.83 -2.24
CA THR A 143 6.86 0.76 -1.56
C THR A 143 5.48 0.56 -2.20
N ILE A 144 4.77 1.65 -2.52
CA ILE A 144 3.45 1.57 -3.19
C ILE A 144 3.59 1.08 -4.62
N GLU A 145 4.61 1.52 -5.36
CA GLU A 145 4.90 1.08 -6.72
C GLU A 145 5.25 -0.42 -6.76
N SER A 146 6.11 -0.88 -5.84
CA SER A 146 6.45 -2.30 -5.68
C SER A 146 5.20 -3.15 -5.42
N LEU A 147 4.34 -2.72 -4.49
CA LEU A 147 3.07 -3.38 -4.20
C LEU A 147 2.17 -3.44 -5.44
N GLY A 148 2.09 -2.36 -6.22
CA GLY A 148 1.38 -2.31 -7.50
C GLY A 148 1.91 -3.36 -8.49
N SER A 149 3.21 -3.48 -8.59
CA SER A 149 3.90 -4.47 -9.45
C SER A 149 3.59 -5.91 -9.02
N VAL A 150 3.59 -6.20 -7.71
CA VAL A 150 3.21 -7.51 -7.18
C VAL A 150 1.74 -7.84 -7.50
N LYS A 151 0.83 -6.89 -7.30
CA LYS A 151 -0.60 -7.05 -7.63
C LYS A 151 -0.80 -7.29 -9.14
N LYS A 152 -0.11 -6.54 -9.99
CA LYS A 152 -0.15 -6.70 -11.46
C LYS A 152 0.32 -8.10 -11.88
N LYS A 153 1.43 -8.60 -11.32
CA LYS A 153 1.91 -9.97 -11.58
C LYS A 153 0.93 -11.06 -11.11
N LYS A 154 0.21 -10.84 -10.01
CA LYS A 154 -0.84 -11.78 -9.56
C LYS A 154 -2.03 -11.77 -10.51
N THR A 155 -2.51 -10.59 -10.88
CA THR A 155 -3.67 -10.43 -11.76
C THR A 155 -3.39 -10.98 -13.17
N SER A 156 -2.18 -10.84 -13.70
CA SER A 156 -1.82 -11.37 -15.02
C SER A 156 -1.87 -12.90 -15.13
N LYS A 157 -1.90 -13.62 -14.00
CA LYS A 157 -2.04 -15.09 -13.97
C LYS A 157 -3.49 -15.57 -13.95
N ILE A 158 -4.46 -14.67 -13.83
CA ILE A 158 -5.89 -15.01 -13.79
C ILE A 158 -6.38 -15.19 -15.23
N ALA A 159 -7.07 -16.30 -15.49
CA ALA A 159 -7.67 -16.55 -16.80
C ALA A 159 -8.67 -15.45 -17.19
N PRO A 160 -8.74 -15.01 -18.46
CA PRO A 160 -9.56 -13.87 -18.89
C PRO A 160 -11.04 -13.98 -18.51
N ASN A 161 -11.65 -15.17 -18.67
CA ASN A 161 -13.05 -15.39 -18.33
C ASN A 161 -13.30 -15.25 -16.82
N ARG A 162 -12.38 -15.75 -15.99
CA ARG A 162 -12.45 -15.62 -14.54
C ARG A 162 -12.25 -14.16 -14.11
N LEU A 163 -11.32 -13.46 -14.74
CA LEU A 163 -11.08 -12.03 -14.48
C LEU A 163 -12.32 -11.20 -14.79
N LYS A 164 -12.99 -11.48 -15.94
CA LYS A 164 -14.25 -10.81 -16.32
C LYS A 164 -15.33 -11.02 -15.25
N GLU A 165 -15.57 -12.26 -14.85
CA GLU A 165 -16.54 -12.61 -13.80
C GLU A 165 -16.25 -11.88 -12.47
N MET A 166 -14.99 -11.84 -12.04
CA MET A 166 -14.57 -11.15 -10.83
C MET A 166 -14.86 -9.65 -10.89
N VAL A 167 -14.59 -9.01 -12.05
CA VAL A 167 -14.81 -7.56 -12.23
C VAL A 167 -16.30 -7.24 -12.32
N GLU A 168 -17.09 -8.05 -13.02
CA GLU A 168 -18.54 -7.86 -13.17
C GLU A 168 -19.27 -8.01 -11.82
N ASN A 169 -18.81 -8.91 -10.97
CA ASN A 169 -19.38 -9.15 -9.63
C ASN A 169 -18.81 -8.24 -8.54
N GLN A 170 -17.80 -7.41 -8.88
CA GLN A 170 -17.18 -6.52 -7.90
C GLN A 170 -18.08 -5.30 -7.62
N PRO A 171 -18.36 -4.99 -6.35
CA PRO A 171 -19.10 -3.78 -6.00
C PRO A 171 -18.36 -2.52 -6.49
N LYS A 172 -19.09 -1.53 -6.99
CA LYS A 172 -18.50 -0.23 -7.33
C LYS A 172 -17.89 0.38 -6.07
N SER A 173 -16.59 0.65 -6.08
CA SER A 173 -15.88 1.24 -4.95
C SER A 173 -15.03 2.42 -5.37
N THR A 174 -14.93 3.42 -4.50
CA THR A 174 -13.99 4.53 -4.68
C THR A 174 -12.57 4.04 -4.40
N PRO A 175 -11.59 4.35 -5.26
CA PRO A 175 -10.21 4.00 -5.03
C PRO A 175 -9.67 4.57 -3.72
N SER A 176 -8.82 3.83 -3.04
CA SER A 176 -8.09 4.30 -1.87
C SER A 176 -7.13 5.41 -2.28
N LYS A 177 -7.08 6.50 -1.48
CA LYS A 177 -6.11 7.58 -1.66
C LYS A 177 -5.09 7.54 -0.53
N ARG A 178 -3.80 7.64 -0.88
CA ARG A 178 -2.70 7.69 0.08
C ARG A 178 -1.78 8.87 -0.21
N THR A 179 -1.19 9.43 0.83
CA THR A 179 -0.10 10.40 0.71
C THR A 179 1.22 9.63 0.78
N THR A 180 2.06 9.81 -0.24
CA THR A 180 3.38 9.18 -0.33
C THR A 180 4.48 10.23 -0.23
N THR A 181 5.68 9.81 0.16
CA THR A 181 6.91 10.58 0.04
C THR A 181 7.71 10.01 -1.12
N SER A 182 8.38 10.88 -1.87
CA SER A 182 9.36 10.49 -2.89
C SER A 182 10.54 11.46 -2.80
N GLU A 183 11.73 10.94 -3.00
CA GLU A 183 12.91 11.75 -3.24
C GLU A 183 12.96 12.11 -4.72
N THR A 184 13.25 13.36 -5.01
CA THR A 184 13.44 13.88 -6.37
C THR A 184 14.85 14.41 -6.47
N TYR A 185 15.57 13.96 -7.48
CA TYR A 185 16.91 14.47 -7.77
C TYR A 185 16.80 15.72 -8.64
N GLU A 186 17.45 16.81 -8.19
CA GLU A 186 17.64 17.99 -9.03
C GLU A 186 18.71 17.65 -10.07
N ARG A 187 18.33 17.69 -11.34
CA ARG A 187 19.24 17.44 -12.46
C ARG A 187 19.87 18.74 -12.94
N ASP A 188 21.12 18.70 -13.39
CA ASP A 188 21.73 19.85 -14.06
C ASP A 188 21.15 19.99 -15.48
N GLU A 189 20.37 21.04 -15.68
CA GLU A 189 19.75 21.36 -16.97
C GLU A 189 20.78 21.54 -18.10
N LYS A 190 22.04 21.85 -17.81
CA LYS A 190 23.09 21.93 -18.81
C LYS A 190 23.47 20.54 -19.33
N VAL A 191 23.53 19.54 -18.43
CA VAL A 191 23.78 18.12 -18.81
C VAL A 191 22.64 17.63 -19.69
N VAL A 192 21.39 17.85 -19.28
CA VAL A 192 20.20 17.48 -20.06
C VAL A 192 20.21 18.15 -21.45
N ARG A 193 20.43 19.47 -21.48
CA ARG A 193 20.45 20.22 -22.74
C ARG A 193 21.60 19.77 -23.69
N TYR A 194 22.76 19.50 -23.13
CA TYR A 194 23.91 19.04 -23.93
C TYR A 194 23.67 17.65 -24.49
N ALA A 195 23.11 16.72 -23.72
CA ALA A 195 22.74 15.38 -24.21
C ALA A 195 21.76 15.46 -25.38
N LEU A 196 20.72 16.30 -25.29
CA LEU A 196 19.77 16.54 -26.39
C LEU A 196 20.42 17.17 -27.62
N LEU A 197 21.40 18.04 -27.46
CA LEU A 197 22.17 18.62 -28.58
C LEU A 197 23.08 17.57 -29.22
N ARG A 198 23.77 16.76 -28.42
CA ARG A 198 24.67 15.70 -28.84
C ARG A 198 23.92 14.62 -29.66
N SER A 199 22.70 14.31 -29.25
CA SER A 199 21.85 13.29 -29.91
C SER A 199 21.37 13.71 -31.30
N ASP A 200 21.37 15.01 -31.60
CA ASP A 200 20.92 15.58 -32.89
C ASP A 200 19.56 15.06 -33.38
N GLY A 201 18.66 14.78 -32.42
CA GLY A 201 17.32 14.25 -32.69
C GLY A 201 17.24 12.75 -32.93
N PHE A 202 18.31 12.00 -32.71
CA PHE A 202 18.36 10.55 -32.78
C PHE A 202 18.56 9.94 -31.38
N CYS A 203 17.89 8.83 -31.11
CA CYS A 203 18.09 8.11 -29.86
C CYS A 203 19.50 7.50 -29.83
N GLU A 204 20.32 7.86 -28.83
CA GLU A 204 21.69 7.38 -28.70
C GLU A 204 21.81 5.88 -28.34
N LEU A 205 20.69 5.23 -27.97
CA LEU A 205 20.65 3.78 -27.69
C LEU A 205 20.32 2.92 -28.91
N CYS A 206 19.53 3.43 -29.87
CA CYS A 206 19.04 2.63 -30.99
C CYS A 206 19.20 3.31 -32.35
N ASP A 207 19.82 4.45 -32.44
CA ASP A 207 20.09 5.26 -33.63
C ASP A 207 18.85 5.60 -34.48
N LYS A 208 17.66 5.53 -33.91
CA LYS A 208 16.41 5.89 -34.57
C LYS A 208 16.09 7.36 -34.34
N PRO A 209 15.46 8.04 -35.33
CA PRO A 209 15.02 9.41 -35.14
C PRO A 209 13.94 9.49 -34.06
N ALA A 210 13.85 10.63 -33.38
CA ALA A 210 12.81 10.91 -32.43
C ALA A 210 11.41 10.58 -32.99
N PRO A 211 10.52 9.91 -32.23
CA PRO A 211 9.24 9.40 -32.74
C PRO A 211 8.28 10.51 -33.17
N PHE A 212 8.42 11.71 -32.62
CA PHE A 212 7.61 12.89 -32.98
C PHE A 212 8.34 14.18 -32.60
N LYS A 213 7.76 15.32 -32.98
CA LYS A 213 8.26 16.65 -32.64
C LYS A 213 7.38 17.27 -31.57
N LYS A 214 7.99 18.05 -30.66
CA LYS A 214 7.31 18.90 -29.70
C LYS A 214 6.58 20.04 -30.40
N LYS A 215 5.76 20.78 -29.64
CA LYS A 215 5.01 21.96 -30.16
C LYS A 215 5.91 23.06 -30.74
N ASP A 216 7.13 23.17 -30.26
CA ASP A 216 8.15 24.13 -30.73
C ASP A 216 8.93 23.63 -31.95
N GLY A 217 8.59 22.45 -32.49
CA GLY A 217 9.26 21.84 -33.65
C GLY A 217 10.51 21.04 -33.31
N SER A 218 10.99 21.05 -32.05
CA SER A 218 12.15 20.26 -31.64
C SER A 218 11.83 18.76 -31.56
N PRO A 219 12.81 17.87 -31.80
CA PRO A 219 12.64 16.42 -31.62
C PRO A 219 12.25 16.08 -30.18
N PHE A 220 11.34 15.13 -30.01
CA PHE A 220 11.02 14.60 -28.69
C PHE A 220 11.95 13.45 -28.32
N LEU A 221 12.91 13.73 -27.46
CA LEU A 221 13.75 12.74 -26.79
C LEU A 221 13.74 13.04 -25.30
N GLU A 222 13.93 12.00 -24.47
CA GLU A 222 14.08 12.10 -23.04
C GLU A 222 15.50 11.68 -22.66
N VAL A 223 16.11 12.43 -21.73
CA VAL A 223 17.45 12.12 -21.23
C VAL A 223 17.32 11.22 -20.01
N HIS A 224 17.97 10.07 -20.07
CA HIS A 224 18.02 9.10 -18.98
C HIS A 224 19.47 8.90 -18.52
N HIS A 225 19.62 8.66 -17.19
CA HIS A 225 20.92 8.26 -16.64
C HIS A 225 21.15 6.76 -16.92
N ILE A 226 22.36 6.41 -17.35
CA ILE A 226 22.81 5.03 -17.60
C ILE A 226 22.88 4.32 -16.25
N ASP A 227 23.61 4.90 -15.30
CA ASP A 227 23.57 4.51 -13.90
C ASP A 227 22.58 5.44 -13.18
N PHE A 228 21.50 4.89 -12.66
CA PHE A 228 20.43 5.67 -12.04
C PHE A 228 20.96 6.48 -10.84
N LEU A 229 20.55 7.74 -10.73
CA LEU A 229 20.86 8.62 -9.59
C LEU A 229 20.48 7.98 -8.25
N SER A 230 19.38 7.22 -8.22
CA SER A 230 18.93 6.47 -7.04
C SER A 230 19.88 5.35 -6.60
N ASN A 231 20.77 4.91 -7.48
CA ASN A 231 21.79 3.89 -7.21
C ASN A 231 23.17 4.48 -6.97
N GLY A 232 23.25 5.82 -6.85
CA GLY A 232 24.51 6.52 -6.65
C GLY A 232 25.21 6.95 -7.95
N GLY A 233 24.54 6.83 -9.09
CA GLY A 233 25.03 7.39 -10.37
C GLY A 233 25.17 8.91 -10.27
N ASP A 234 26.13 9.48 -10.98
CA ASP A 234 26.33 10.92 -11.02
C ASP A 234 25.50 11.59 -12.14
N ASP A 235 25.32 12.92 -12.00
CA ASP A 235 24.63 13.75 -13.01
C ASP A 235 25.66 14.38 -13.93
N SER A 236 26.32 13.53 -14.75
CA SER A 236 27.36 13.93 -15.68
C SER A 236 27.02 13.54 -17.12
N ILE A 237 27.72 14.17 -18.07
CA ILE A 237 27.51 13.93 -19.50
C ILE A 237 27.86 12.49 -19.93
N ASP A 238 28.75 11.83 -19.20
CA ASP A 238 29.15 10.45 -19.50
C ASP A 238 28.16 9.43 -18.96
N ASN A 239 27.31 9.85 -18.02
CA ASN A 239 26.29 9.00 -17.41
C ASN A 239 24.88 9.26 -17.97
N VAL A 240 24.72 10.01 -19.05
CA VAL A 240 23.42 10.29 -19.65
C VAL A 240 23.35 9.90 -21.13
N SER A 241 22.13 9.52 -21.55
CA SER A 241 21.79 9.21 -22.94
C SER A 241 20.43 9.83 -23.28
N ALA A 242 20.27 10.35 -24.50
CA ALA A 242 19.04 10.95 -25.00
C ALA A 242 18.32 10.06 -26.02
#